data_7444cf539d184cd2a2e8c4f157a13741
#
_entry.id   7444cf539d184cd2a2e8c4f157a13741
#
_cell.length_a   1.000
_cell.length_b   1.000
_cell.length_c   1.000
_cell.angle_alpha   90.00
_cell.angle_beta   90.00
_cell.angle_gamma   90.00
#
_symmetry.space_group_name_H-M   'P 1'
#
loop_
_entity.id
_entity.type
_entity.pdbx_description
1 polymer ?
#
loop_
_entity_poly.entity_id
_entity_poly.type
_entity_poly.pdbx_seq_one_letter_code
_entity_poly.pdbx_strand_id
1 'polypeptide(L)'
;MKTKVKKSIVVLLVLSLLFSVVQPAFASGITYMPDVTAEMTSVDYWMTLTDDADEVILTSEEIKTLNENSALASGTMIMDLRTAAETYDGIAKNEAVRNSATADAQYYMGWTYKFNGEKADWAYYEEMIENCIDPNATEECKVRYGIAVDRAVLQTFPSWKEILDDPKDLDFNYQALSSIRINEPVLVYNTSADGLYYMVRTFKCSGWVAASDIA
;
A
#
# COMPACT_ATOMS: atom_id res chain seq x y z
N MET A 1 -66.47 -28.32 -0.55
CA MET A 1 -65.89 -27.17 0.22
C MET A 1 -64.39 -27.27 0.52
N LYS A 2 -63.84 -28.44 0.87
CA LYS A 2 -62.41 -28.63 1.24
C LYS A 2 -61.39 -28.32 0.12
N THR A 3 -61.75 -28.48 -1.16
CA THR A 3 -60.84 -28.29 -2.30
C THR A 3 -60.64 -26.81 -2.70
N LYS A 4 -61.66 -25.95 -2.50
CA LYS A 4 -61.59 -24.51 -2.78
C LYS A 4 -60.69 -23.77 -1.76
N VAL A 5 -60.76 -24.19 -0.47
CA VAL A 5 -59.96 -23.60 0.60
C VAL A 5 -58.47 -23.91 0.41
N LYS A 6 -58.12 -25.13 -0.02
CA LYS A 6 -56.69 -25.49 -0.31
C LYS A 6 -56.11 -24.67 -1.46
N LYS A 7 -56.88 -24.43 -2.52
CA LYS A 7 -56.41 -23.58 -3.65
C LYS A 7 -56.21 -22.12 -3.24
N SER A 8 -57.07 -21.56 -2.40
CA SER A 8 -56.95 -20.19 -1.91
C SER A 8 -55.73 -20.02 -0.99
N ILE A 9 -55.41 -21.02 -0.15
CA ILE A 9 -54.21 -20.99 0.72
C ILE A 9 -52.92 -21.07 -0.12
N VAL A 10 -52.91 -21.91 -1.15
CA VAL A 10 -51.73 -22.00 -2.04
C VAL A 10 -51.48 -20.69 -2.82
N VAL A 11 -52.58 -20.06 -3.30
CA VAL A 11 -52.47 -18.75 -4.00
C VAL A 11 -52.00 -17.65 -3.04
N LEU A 12 -52.45 -17.63 -1.79
CA LEU A 12 -51.98 -16.68 -0.79
C LEU A 12 -50.52 -16.88 -0.41
N LEU A 13 -50.04 -18.15 -0.29
CA LEU A 13 -48.64 -18.48 -0.04
C LEU A 13 -47.73 -18.09 -1.22
N VAL A 14 -48.18 -18.30 -2.45
CA VAL A 14 -47.40 -17.88 -3.63
C VAL A 14 -47.38 -16.35 -3.77
N LEU A 15 -48.46 -15.64 -3.46
CA LEU A 15 -48.48 -14.20 -3.40
C LEU A 15 -47.60 -13.63 -2.29
N SER A 16 -47.57 -14.25 -1.11
CA SER A 16 -46.65 -13.82 0.00
C SER A 16 -45.17 -14.07 -0.34
N LEU A 17 -44.87 -15.16 -1.03
CA LEU A 17 -43.52 -15.43 -1.55
C LEU A 17 -43.11 -14.45 -2.66
N LEU A 18 -44.03 -14.03 -3.52
CA LEU A 18 -43.73 -13.00 -4.52
C LEU A 18 -43.55 -11.61 -3.92
N PHE A 19 -44.26 -11.29 -2.83
CA PHE A 19 -44.03 -10.04 -2.08
C PHE A 19 -42.75 -10.03 -1.26
N SER A 20 -42.23 -11.18 -0.83
CA SER A 20 -40.96 -11.26 -0.10
C SER A 20 -39.73 -11.17 -1.01
N VAL A 21 -39.89 -11.34 -2.34
CA VAL A 21 -38.78 -11.22 -3.31
C VAL A 21 -38.65 -9.78 -3.86
N VAL A 22 -39.70 -8.96 -3.71
CA VAL A 22 -39.63 -7.53 -4.03
C VAL A 22 -39.50 -6.75 -2.72
N GLN A 23 -38.43 -7.03 -1.98
CA GLN A 23 -37.88 -5.98 -1.14
C GLN A 23 -37.29 -4.95 -2.13
N PRO A 24 -37.77 -3.69 -2.15
CA PRO A 24 -36.96 -2.66 -2.75
C PRO A 24 -35.61 -2.76 -2.03
N ALA A 25 -34.53 -3.02 -2.77
CA ALA A 25 -33.24 -2.67 -2.29
C ALA A 25 -33.38 -1.19 -1.92
N PHE A 26 -33.57 -0.90 -0.65
CA PHE A 26 -33.31 0.43 -0.16
C PHE A 26 -31.84 0.61 -0.50
N ALA A 27 -31.58 1.25 -1.64
CA ALA A 27 -30.32 1.86 -1.87
C ALA A 27 -30.11 2.69 -0.60
N SER A 28 -29.26 2.21 0.27
CA SER A 28 -28.78 2.96 1.42
C SER A 28 -28.34 4.28 0.79
N GLY A 29 -29.11 5.35 1.05
CA GLY A 29 -28.85 6.63 0.42
C GLY A 29 -27.37 6.92 0.65
N ILE A 30 -26.62 7.15 -0.42
CA ILE A 30 -25.21 7.50 -0.31
C ILE A 30 -25.20 8.76 0.55
N THR A 31 -24.65 8.66 1.75
CA THR A 31 -24.47 9.83 2.62
C THR A 31 -23.18 10.51 2.17
N TYR A 32 -23.32 11.67 1.60
CA TYR A 32 -22.18 12.50 1.22
C TYR A 32 -21.64 13.22 2.46
N MET A 33 -20.38 13.60 2.42
CA MET A 33 -19.81 14.52 3.40
C MET A 33 -20.57 15.84 3.39
N PRO A 34 -20.57 16.61 4.50
CA PRO A 34 -21.07 17.99 4.49
C PRO A 34 -20.46 18.74 3.30
N ASP A 35 -21.25 19.54 2.64
CA ASP A 35 -20.86 20.35 1.46
C ASP A 35 -20.55 19.57 0.17
N VAL A 36 -20.74 18.23 0.14
CA VAL A 36 -20.64 17.41 -1.07
C VAL A 36 -22.04 17.10 -1.61
N THR A 37 -22.31 17.48 -2.84
CA THR A 37 -23.56 17.16 -3.54
C THR A 37 -23.41 15.89 -4.40
N ALA A 38 -24.55 15.28 -4.78
CA ALA A 38 -24.54 14.13 -5.67
C ALA A 38 -23.89 14.45 -7.03
N GLU A 39 -24.03 15.67 -7.52
CA GLU A 39 -23.44 16.13 -8.78
C GLU A 39 -21.91 16.14 -8.74
N MET A 40 -21.32 16.48 -7.58
CA MET A 40 -19.86 16.48 -7.36
C MET A 40 -19.21 15.09 -7.47
N THR A 41 -20.02 14.02 -7.50
CA THR A 41 -19.52 12.66 -7.70
C THR A 41 -19.41 12.28 -9.19
N SER A 42 -19.86 13.14 -10.09
CA SER A 42 -19.76 12.93 -11.54
C SER A 42 -18.56 13.66 -12.12
N VAL A 43 -17.94 13.07 -13.14
CA VAL A 43 -16.86 13.72 -13.89
C VAL A 43 -17.36 14.99 -14.58
N ASP A 44 -18.60 14.96 -15.09
CA ASP A 44 -19.21 16.09 -15.81
C ASP A 44 -19.26 17.36 -14.95
N TYR A 45 -19.57 17.23 -13.65
CA TYR A 45 -19.54 18.37 -12.73
C TYR A 45 -18.16 19.04 -12.71
N TRP A 46 -17.09 18.27 -12.56
CA TRP A 46 -15.73 18.81 -12.48
C TRP A 46 -15.27 19.41 -13.82
N MET A 47 -15.71 18.81 -14.94
CA MET A 47 -15.43 19.34 -16.27
C MET A 47 -16.11 20.69 -16.53
N THR A 48 -17.21 21.02 -15.86
CA THR A 48 -17.86 22.34 -15.99
C THR A 48 -17.13 23.46 -15.24
N LEU A 49 -16.16 23.11 -14.36
CA LEU A 49 -15.42 24.11 -13.56
C LEU A 49 -14.17 24.64 -14.27
N THR A 50 -13.85 24.12 -15.43
CA THR A 50 -12.71 24.58 -16.25
C THR A 50 -13.16 24.76 -17.71
N ASP A 51 -12.71 25.84 -18.32
CA ASP A 51 -12.96 26.11 -19.74
C ASP A 51 -11.98 25.35 -20.65
N ASP A 52 -10.87 24.84 -20.07
CA ASP A 52 -9.72 24.27 -20.78
C ASP A 52 -9.50 22.78 -20.44
N ALA A 53 -10.59 22.04 -20.21
CA ALA A 53 -10.51 20.64 -19.76
C ALA A 53 -9.74 19.71 -20.71
N ASP A 54 -9.71 20.02 -22.00
CA ASP A 54 -9.00 19.27 -23.04
C ASP A 54 -7.63 19.86 -23.37
N GLU A 55 -7.18 20.93 -22.69
CA GLU A 55 -5.89 21.50 -22.91
C GLU A 55 -4.77 20.56 -22.46
N VAL A 56 -3.80 20.33 -23.34
CA VAL A 56 -2.60 19.57 -23.01
C VAL A 56 -1.65 20.47 -22.22
N ILE A 57 -1.64 20.31 -20.90
CA ILE A 57 -0.79 21.09 -19.97
C ILE A 57 0.69 20.75 -20.21
N LEU A 58 1.02 19.48 -20.42
CA LEU A 58 2.36 18.99 -20.72
C LEU A 58 2.31 17.92 -21.81
N THR A 59 3.16 18.08 -22.80
CA THR A 59 3.40 17.04 -23.80
C THR A 59 4.16 15.85 -23.19
N SER A 60 4.15 14.71 -23.86
CA SER A 60 4.91 13.51 -23.41
C SER A 60 6.42 13.80 -23.28
N GLU A 61 6.99 14.65 -24.11
CA GLU A 61 8.42 15.01 -24.03
C GLU A 61 8.71 15.95 -22.86
N GLU A 62 7.82 16.88 -22.56
CA GLU A 62 7.92 17.74 -21.38
C GLU A 62 7.77 16.95 -20.09
N ILE A 63 6.86 15.96 -20.04
CA ILE A 63 6.73 15.03 -18.90
C ILE A 63 8.02 14.23 -18.72
N LYS A 64 8.63 13.75 -19.80
CA LYS A 64 9.89 13.02 -19.74
C LYS A 64 11.01 13.90 -19.17
N THR A 65 11.14 15.12 -19.69
CA THR A 65 12.11 16.11 -19.21
C THR A 65 11.88 16.47 -17.73
N LEU A 66 10.61 16.66 -17.32
CA LEU A 66 10.26 16.91 -15.93
C LEU A 66 10.68 15.77 -15.01
N ASN A 67 10.44 14.52 -15.42
CA ASN A 67 10.82 13.34 -14.65
C ASN A 67 12.35 13.21 -14.53
N GLU A 68 13.09 13.42 -15.61
CA GLU A 68 14.55 13.42 -15.61
C GLU A 68 15.12 14.50 -14.69
N ASN A 69 14.61 15.72 -14.76
CA ASN A 69 15.02 16.83 -13.90
C ASN A 69 14.64 16.58 -12.43
N SER A 70 13.49 16.01 -12.16
CA SER A 70 13.05 15.67 -10.79
C SER A 70 13.94 14.61 -10.17
N ALA A 71 14.34 13.60 -10.93
CA ALA A 71 15.28 12.57 -10.48
C ALA A 71 16.65 13.17 -10.15
N LEU A 72 17.14 14.14 -10.93
CA LEU A 72 18.41 14.83 -10.70
C LEU A 72 18.34 15.78 -9.48
N ALA A 73 17.25 16.54 -9.35
CA ALA A 73 17.12 17.58 -8.32
C ALA A 73 16.90 17.03 -6.90
N SER A 74 16.15 15.94 -6.76
CA SER A 74 15.82 15.34 -5.46
C SER A 74 16.64 14.09 -5.12
N GLY A 75 17.42 13.62 -6.06
CA GLY A 75 18.27 12.43 -5.90
C GLY A 75 17.51 11.10 -5.81
N THR A 76 16.15 11.07 -5.79
CA THR A 76 15.50 9.80 -5.47
C THR A 76 14.02 9.65 -5.81
N MET A 77 13.32 10.69 -6.21
CA MET A 77 11.85 10.62 -6.21
C MET A 77 11.28 9.69 -7.29
N ILE A 78 11.83 9.73 -8.50
CA ILE A 78 11.37 8.86 -9.59
C ILE A 78 12.58 8.18 -10.22
N MET A 79 12.53 6.86 -10.29
CA MET A 79 13.58 6.04 -10.88
C MET A 79 13.02 5.21 -12.03
N ASP A 80 13.67 5.26 -13.18
CA ASP A 80 13.45 4.26 -14.23
C ASP A 80 14.15 2.95 -13.81
N LEU A 81 13.39 1.96 -13.41
CA LEU A 81 13.93 0.68 -12.92
C LEU A 81 14.78 -0.05 -13.95
N ARG A 82 14.59 0.25 -15.25
CA ARG A 82 15.39 -0.34 -16.34
C ARG A 82 16.83 0.17 -16.37
N THR A 83 17.11 1.27 -15.68
CA THR A 83 18.45 1.88 -15.61
C THR A 83 19.25 1.41 -14.39
N ALA A 84 18.72 0.48 -13.63
CA ALA A 84 19.41 -0.07 -12.46
C ALA A 84 20.68 -0.82 -12.89
N ALA A 85 21.72 -0.75 -12.04
CA ALA A 85 22.89 -1.58 -12.22
C ALA A 85 22.51 -3.07 -12.06
N GLU A 86 23.20 -3.94 -12.79
CA GLU A 86 22.95 -5.40 -12.71
C GLU A 86 23.38 -5.99 -11.39
N THR A 87 24.41 -5.38 -10.77
CA THR A 87 25.00 -5.82 -9.49
C THR A 87 25.10 -4.67 -8.50
N TYR A 88 25.23 -5.01 -7.24
CA TYR A 88 25.45 -4.07 -6.13
C TYR A 88 26.31 -4.71 -5.04
N ASP A 89 26.95 -3.88 -4.23
CA ASP A 89 27.63 -4.32 -3.02
C ASP A 89 26.60 -4.61 -1.93
N GLY A 90 26.36 -5.89 -1.66
CA GLY A 90 25.37 -6.34 -0.69
C GLY A 90 25.79 -6.06 0.75
N ILE A 91 27.11 -6.07 1.04
CA ILE A 91 27.66 -5.75 2.37
C ILE A 91 27.45 -4.27 2.67
N ALA A 92 27.84 -3.40 1.74
CA ALA A 92 27.61 -1.96 1.89
C ALA A 92 26.09 -1.64 1.95
N LYS A 93 25.28 -2.40 1.22
CA LYS A 93 23.81 -2.26 1.29
C LYS A 93 23.27 -2.65 2.65
N ASN A 94 23.72 -3.75 3.25
CA ASN A 94 23.37 -4.15 4.61
C ASN A 94 23.69 -3.05 5.62
N GLU A 95 24.90 -2.47 5.54
CA GLU A 95 25.29 -1.37 6.41
C GLU A 95 24.39 -0.14 6.24
N ALA A 96 24.12 0.26 5.00
CA ALA A 96 23.26 1.40 4.71
C ALA A 96 21.84 1.20 5.22
N VAL A 97 21.26 0.01 5.02
CA VAL A 97 19.90 -0.34 5.48
C VAL A 97 19.85 -0.38 7.00
N ARG A 98 20.85 -0.98 7.66
CA ARG A 98 20.96 -1.01 9.12
C ARG A 98 21.06 0.38 9.73
N ASN A 99 21.88 1.26 9.14
CA ASN A 99 22.04 2.64 9.60
C ASN A 99 20.75 3.43 9.46
N SER A 100 20.03 3.28 8.34
CA SER A 100 18.72 3.90 8.14
C SER A 100 17.71 3.38 9.16
N ALA A 101 17.58 2.06 9.32
CA ALA A 101 16.67 1.43 10.26
C ALA A 101 16.98 1.87 11.72
N THR A 102 18.26 2.01 12.07
CA THR A 102 18.67 2.52 13.38
C THR A 102 18.25 3.97 13.61
N ALA A 103 18.41 4.83 12.60
CA ALA A 103 17.97 6.22 12.67
C ALA A 103 16.45 6.34 12.81
N ASP A 104 15.69 5.54 12.04
CA ASP A 104 14.24 5.47 12.12
C ASP A 104 13.78 5.00 13.51
N ALA A 105 14.40 3.95 14.05
CA ALA A 105 14.14 3.47 15.40
C ALA A 105 14.39 4.53 16.47
N GLN A 106 15.51 5.27 16.37
CA GLN A 106 15.82 6.38 17.26
C GLN A 106 14.79 7.50 17.19
N TYR A 107 14.28 7.79 16.00
CA TYR A 107 13.22 8.77 15.80
C TYR A 107 11.91 8.32 16.43
N TYR A 108 11.51 7.07 16.25
CA TYR A 108 10.26 6.52 16.78
C TYR A 108 10.29 6.27 18.28
N MET A 109 11.46 5.92 18.82
CA MET A 109 11.60 5.60 20.24
C MET A 109 11.20 6.78 21.13
N GLY A 110 10.43 6.48 22.18
CA GLY A 110 10.03 7.45 23.19
C GLY A 110 8.63 8.08 22.98
N TRP A 111 8.11 8.07 21.76
CA TRP A 111 6.75 8.57 21.52
C TRP A 111 5.78 7.53 20.93
N THR A 112 6.28 6.39 20.45
CA THR A 112 5.45 5.35 19.85
C THR A 112 5.10 4.22 20.81
N TYR A 113 4.12 3.42 20.40
CA TYR A 113 3.55 2.30 21.14
C TYR A 113 3.53 1.04 20.29
N LYS A 114 3.58 -0.11 20.98
CA LYS A 114 3.33 -1.44 20.43
C LYS A 114 1.82 -1.65 20.31
N PHE A 115 1.38 -2.63 19.53
CA PHE A 115 -0.03 -3.02 19.40
C PHE A 115 -0.74 -3.30 20.73
N ASN A 116 -0.02 -3.83 21.72
CA ASN A 116 -0.56 -4.12 23.06
C ASN A 116 -0.70 -2.88 23.96
N GLY A 117 -0.40 -1.68 23.45
CA GLY A 117 -0.48 -0.41 24.15
C GLY A 117 0.72 -0.08 25.04
N GLU A 118 1.74 -0.92 25.09
CA GLU A 118 3.00 -0.61 25.78
C GLU A 118 3.86 0.35 24.95
N LYS A 119 4.67 1.16 25.62
CA LYS A 119 5.69 1.98 24.94
C LYS A 119 6.68 1.09 24.19
N ALA A 120 6.95 1.47 22.94
CA ALA A 120 7.99 0.84 22.16
C ALA A 120 9.36 1.24 22.74
N ASP A 121 10.13 0.26 23.16
CA ASP A 121 11.46 0.40 23.70
C ASP A 121 12.53 0.03 22.67
N TRP A 122 13.80 0.20 23.01
CA TRP A 122 14.91 -0.14 22.11
C TRP A 122 14.89 -1.62 21.70
N ALA A 123 14.62 -2.53 22.64
CA ALA A 123 14.58 -3.96 22.33
C ALA A 123 13.52 -4.32 21.30
N TYR A 124 12.41 -3.57 21.26
CA TYR A 124 11.37 -3.73 20.24
C TYR A 124 11.87 -3.40 18.83
N TYR A 125 12.68 -2.36 18.69
CA TYR A 125 13.26 -1.95 17.41
C TYR A 125 14.51 -2.76 17.05
N GLU A 126 15.32 -3.11 18.03
CA GLU A 126 16.56 -3.87 17.82
C GLU A 126 16.31 -5.17 17.07
N GLU A 127 15.26 -5.91 17.43
CA GLU A 127 14.85 -7.13 16.73
C GLU A 127 14.50 -6.85 15.25
N MET A 128 13.82 -5.73 14.97
CA MET A 128 13.49 -5.34 13.59
C MET A 128 14.73 -4.89 12.81
N ILE A 129 15.65 -4.19 13.47
CA ILE A 129 16.94 -3.76 12.87
C ILE A 129 17.82 -4.97 12.53
N GLU A 130 17.89 -5.94 13.42
CA GLU A 130 18.65 -7.18 13.17
C GLU A 130 18.08 -7.96 11.99
N ASN A 131 16.76 -7.96 11.83
CA ASN A 131 16.09 -8.60 10.70
C ASN A 131 16.35 -7.88 9.35
N CYS A 132 16.83 -6.64 9.35
CA CYS A 132 17.21 -5.92 8.13
C CYS A 132 18.47 -6.47 7.43
N ILE A 133 19.20 -7.40 8.05
CA ILE A 133 20.49 -7.86 7.55
C ILE A 133 20.30 -9.10 6.69
N ASP A 134 20.71 -9.03 5.44
CA ASP A 134 20.75 -10.21 4.56
C ASP A 134 21.97 -11.05 4.93
N PRO A 135 21.80 -12.27 5.45
CA PRO A 135 22.92 -13.13 5.85
C PRO A 135 23.72 -13.68 4.66
N ASN A 136 23.19 -13.56 3.46
CA ASN A 136 23.83 -14.04 2.22
C ASN A 136 24.49 -12.91 1.41
N ALA A 137 24.51 -11.68 1.95
CA ALA A 137 25.10 -10.55 1.26
C ALA A 137 26.62 -10.74 1.05
N THR A 138 27.07 -10.41 -0.14
CA THR A 138 28.48 -10.42 -0.56
C THR A 138 28.85 -9.07 -1.15
N GLU A 139 30.15 -8.84 -1.43
CA GLU A 139 30.62 -7.62 -2.11
C GLU A 139 30.01 -7.45 -3.52
N GLU A 140 29.56 -8.54 -4.15
CA GLU A 140 28.89 -8.52 -5.43
C GLU A 140 27.61 -9.39 -5.40
N CYS A 141 26.48 -8.71 -5.30
CA CYS A 141 25.15 -9.30 -5.36
C CYS A 141 24.46 -8.91 -6.68
N LYS A 142 23.64 -9.79 -7.25
CA LYS A 142 22.81 -9.47 -8.40
C LYS A 142 21.54 -8.78 -7.98
N VAL A 143 21.18 -7.71 -8.68
CA VAL A 143 19.85 -7.12 -8.58
C VAL A 143 18.85 -8.07 -9.23
N ARG A 144 17.79 -8.40 -8.53
CA ARG A 144 16.70 -9.23 -9.05
C ARG A 144 15.54 -8.33 -9.47
N TYR A 145 14.82 -8.75 -10.51
CA TYR A 145 13.58 -8.10 -10.90
C TYR A 145 12.42 -8.94 -10.38
N GLY A 146 11.43 -8.28 -9.81
CA GLY A 146 10.22 -8.91 -9.33
C GLY A 146 8.99 -8.16 -9.80
N ILE A 147 7.84 -8.79 -9.63
CA ILE A 147 6.53 -8.20 -9.87
C ILE A 147 5.64 -8.48 -8.67
N ALA A 148 4.89 -7.48 -8.23
CA ALA A 148 3.92 -7.69 -7.16
C ALA A 148 2.77 -8.58 -7.65
N VAL A 149 2.53 -9.68 -6.95
CA VAL A 149 1.44 -10.63 -7.24
C VAL A 149 0.22 -10.39 -6.38
N ASP A 150 0.38 -9.61 -5.33
CA ASP A 150 -0.70 -9.11 -4.49
C ASP A 150 -0.49 -7.61 -4.21
N ARG A 151 -1.47 -6.97 -3.56
CA ARG A 151 -1.31 -5.61 -3.06
C ARG A 151 -0.42 -5.64 -1.83
N ALA A 152 0.82 -5.22 -1.99
CA ALA A 152 1.83 -5.27 -0.95
C ALA A 152 1.94 -3.95 -0.19
N VAL A 153 2.22 -4.03 1.10
CA VAL A 153 2.57 -2.86 1.92
C VAL A 153 4.09 -2.69 1.92
N LEU A 154 4.55 -1.52 1.53
CA LEU A 154 5.95 -1.14 1.63
C LEU A 154 6.21 -0.56 3.00
N GLN A 155 7.19 -1.11 3.73
CA GLN A 155 7.41 -0.87 5.15
C GLN A 155 8.83 -0.36 5.45
N THR A 156 8.96 0.33 6.58
CA THR A 156 10.26 0.80 7.09
C THR A 156 11.14 -0.36 7.56
N PHE A 157 10.55 -1.35 8.23
CA PHE A 157 11.27 -2.51 8.77
C PHE A 157 10.69 -3.82 8.21
N PRO A 158 11.49 -4.88 8.08
CA PRO A 158 11.03 -6.21 7.71
C PRO A 158 10.33 -6.91 8.89
N SER A 159 9.13 -6.47 9.23
CA SER A 159 8.43 -6.96 10.41
C SER A 159 6.92 -6.72 10.31
N TRP A 160 6.14 -7.59 10.89
CA TRP A 160 4.70 -7.41 11.11
C TRP A 160 4.37 -6.63 12.39
N LYS A 161 5.38 -6.22 13.15
CA LYS A 161 5.20 -5.41 14.35
C LYS A 161 4.68 -4.03 13.96
N GLU A 162 3.74 -3.51 14.72
CA GLU A 162 3.16 -2.20 14.47
C GLU A 162 3.86 -1.10 15.26
N ILE A 163 3.89 0.09 14.70
CA ILE A 163 4.44 1.30 15.31
C ILE A 163 3.32 2.33 15.33
N LEU A 164 2.73 2.55 16.51
CA LEU A 164 1.56 3.41 16.71
C LEU A 164 1.96 4.67 17.48
N ASP A 165 1.33 5.80 17.22
CA ASP A 165 1.50 7.03 18.01
C ASP A 165 0.49 7.13 19.16
N ASP A 166 -0.66 6.53 19.02
CA ASP A 166 -1.68 6.37 20.06
C ASP A 166 -2.03 4.87 20.23
N PRO A 167 -1.93 4.32 21.44
CA PRO A 167 -2.28 2.92 21.69
C PRO A 167 -3.77 2.60 21.48
N LYS A 168 -4.60 3.60 21.24
CA LYS A 168 -6.04 3.45 20.95
C LYS A 168 -6.37 3.61 19.47
N ASP A 169 -5.46 4.19 18.69
CA ASP A 169 -5.59 4.32 17.24
C ASP A 169 -4.79 3.20 16.55
N LEU A 170 -5.51 2.13 16.22
CA LEU A 170 -4.93 0.97 15.56
C LEU A 170 -4.97 1.06 14.02
N ASP A 171 -5.57 2.13 13.51
CA ASP A 171 -5.77 2.27 12.06
C ASP A 171 -4.57 2.91 11.36
N PHE A 172 -3.70 3.59 12.12
CA PHE A 172 -2.52 4.24 11.58
C PHE A 172 -1.22 3.62 12.09
N ASN A 173 -0.53 2.90 11.18
CA ASN A 173 0.76 2.26 11.46
C ASN A 173 1.89 3.04 10.77
N TYR A 174 2.76 3.66 11.56
CA TYR A 174 3.92 4.43 11.08
C TYR A 174 4.97 3.59 10.34
N GLN A 175 4.89 2.28 10.44
CA GLN A 175 5.75 1.39 9.67
C GLN A 175 5.41 1.43 8.17
N ALA A 176 4.16 1.73 7.80
CA ALA A 176 3.71 1.74 6.42
C ALA A 176 4.20 3.00 5.68
N LEU A 177 5.09 2.83 4.71
CA LEU A 177 5.61 3.90 3.85
C LEU A 177 4.71 4.16 2.64
N SER A 178 4.25 3.08 2.00
CA SER A 178 3.48 3.13 0.76
C SER A 178 2.83 1.78 0.49
N SER A 179 2.15 1.67 -0.65
CA SER A 179 1.68 0.38 -1.17
C SER A 179 2.15 0.15 -2.60
N ILE A 180 2.39 -1.11 -2.93
CA ILE A 180 2.72 -1.58 -4.28
C ILE A 180 1.46 -2.23 -4.84
N ARG A 181 1.13 -1.89 -6.09
CA ARG A 181 -0.05 -2.44 -6.76
C ARG A 181 0.27 -3.78 -7.39
N ILE A 182 -0.72 -4.63 -7.57
CA ILE A 182 -0.60 -5.85 -8.36
C ILE A 182 -0.05 -5.50 -9.75
N ASN A 183 0.89 -6.31 -10.23
CA ASN A 183 1.63 -6.12 -11.47
C ASN A 183 2.59 -4.91 -11.49
N GLU A 184 2.83 -4.24 -10.37
CA GLU A 184 3.85 -3.20 -10.29
C GLU A 184 5.25 -3.85 -10.23
N PRO A 185 6.19 -3.47 -11.12
CA PRO A 185 7.54 -4.01 -11.12
C PRO A 185 8.37 -3.43 -9.98
N VAL A 186 9.26 -4.24 -9.45
CA VAL A 186 10.20 -3.86 -8.39
C VAL A 186 11.60 -4.39 -8.68
N LEU A 187 12.61 -3.70 -8.16
CA LEU A 187 13.96 -4.25 -8.02
C LEU A 187 14.09 -4.84 -6.61
N VAL A 188 14.56 -6.05 -6.53
CA VAL A 188 14.79 -6.75 -5.27
C VAL A 188 16.28 -6.78 -4.99
N TYR A 189 16.67 -6.23 -3.85
CA TYR A 189 18.06 -6.19 -3.36
C TYR A 189 18.26 -7.26 -2.29
N ASN A 190 18.12 -6.87 -1.02
CA ASN A 190 18.39 -7.73 0.12
C ASN A 190 17.16 -8.58 0.49
N THR A 191 17.43 -9.71 1.13
CA THR A 191 16.43 -10.52 1.81
C THR A 191 16.63 -10.34 3.32
N SER A 192 15.53 -10.25 4.09
CA SER A 192 15.62 -10.17 5.56
C SER A 192 16.28 -11.41 6.17
N ALA A 193 16.79 -11.29 7.40
CA ALA A 193 17.48 -12.39 8.08
C ALA A 193 16.60 -13.64 8.24
N ASP A 194 15.28 -13.45 8.45
CA ASP A 194 14.29 -14.52 8.53
C ASP A 194 13.81 -15.05 7.15
N GLY A 195 14.19 -14.38 6.07
CA GLY A 195 13.80 -14.72 4.71
C GLY A 195 12.36 -14.36 4.32
N LEU A 196 11.62 -13.68 5.20
CA LEU A 196 10.19 -13.40 4.98
C LEU A 196 9.94 -12.08 4.25
N TYR A 197 10.96 -11.23 4.10
CA TYR A 197 10.85 -9.93 3.46
C TYR A 197 11.94 -9.71 2.43
N TYR A 198 11.61 -8.91 1.41
CA TYR A 198 12.55 -8.36 0.45
C TYR A 198 12.69 -6.85 0.63
N MET A 199 13.93 -6.35 0.64
CA MET A 199 14.22 -4.95 0.45
C MET A 199 14.07 -4.62 -1.03
N VAL A 200 13.08 -3.81 -1.36
CA VAL A 200 12.75 -3.51 -2.76
C VAL A 200 12.89 -2.02 -3.07
N ARG A 201 13.08 -1.73 -4.35
CA ARG A 201 12.96 -0.40 -4.93
C ARG A 201 11.82 -0.43 -5.94
N THR A 202 10.84 0.43 -5.74
CA THR A 202 9.81 0.78 -6.72
C THR A 202 10.29 1.99 -7.54
N PHE A 203 9.52 2.41 -8.52
CA PHE A 203 9.83 3.64 -9.24
C PHE A 203 9.79 4.89 -8.34
N LYS A 204 9.12 4.86 -7.19
CA LYS A 204 8.94 5.98 -6.25
C LYS A 204 9.88 5.93 -5.05
N CYS A 205 9.92 4.80 -4.36
CA CYS A 205 10.57 4.68 -3.06
C CYS A 205 11.11 3.28 -2.83
N SER A 206 11.93 3.13 -1.78
CA SER A 206 12.43 1.84 -1.30
C SER A 206 11.81 1.50 0.04
N GLY A 207 11.77 0.23 0.37
CA GLY A 207 11.33 -0.29 1.66
C GLY A 207 11.24 -1.80 1.65
N TRP A 208 10.77 -2.36 2.74
CA TRP A 208 10.58 -3.79 2.91
C TRP A 208 9.17 -4.20 2.50
N VAL A 209 9.04 -5.35 1.88
CA VAL A 209 7.78 -5.96 1.46
C VAL A 209 7.80 -7.44 1.78
N ALA A 210 6.66 -8.03 2.11
CA ALA A 210 6.59 -9.47 2.31
C ALA A 210 7.05 -10.21 1.05
N ALA A 211 7.94 -11.19 1.21
CA ALA A 211 8.51 -11.95 0.09
C ALA A 211 7.43 -12.73 -0.68
N SER A 212 6.35 -13.14 0.01
CA SER A 212 5.19 -13.82 -0.60
C SER A 212 4.44 -12.98 -1.63
N ASP A 213 4.55 -11.65 -1.54
CA ASP A 213 3.81 -10.73 -2.39
C ASP A 213 4.55 -10.39 -3.68
N ILE A 214 5.77 -10.91 -3.84
CA ILE A 214 6.65 -10.66 -4.99
C ILE A 214 7.03 -11.99 -5.68
N ALA A 215 6.82 -12.05 -6.99
CA ALA A 215 7.24 -13.16 -7.85
C ALA A 215 8.36 -12.74 -8.81
#